data_fec20c65486a566e1e3d92045bfbde0a
#
_entry.id   fec20c65486a566e1e3d92045bfbde0a
#
_cell.length_a   1.000
_cell.length_b   1.000
_cell.length_c   1.000
_cell.angle_alpha   90.00
_cell.angle_beta   90.00
_cell.angle_gamma   90.00
#
_symmetry.space_group_name_H-M   'P 1'
#
loop_
_entity.id
_entity.type
_entity.pdbx_description
1 polymer ?
#
loop_
_entity_poly.entity_id
_entity_poly.type
_entity_poly.pdbx_seq_one_letter_code
_entity_poly.pdbx_strand_id
1 'polypeptide(L)'
;MNPGAAVLDDQTFLSRFEAGTFPLDEWHHRQHIKVAYLYLCAHPFDLAIERMRTGIRALNAAHSVPDELTRGYHETMTQAWMRLVQVTLCEYGPAGSADEFFELHPQLAEKKVLRLFYSRQGMMSAEAKARFVEPDLAPLPKSQKVPKLQPEARQS
;
A
#
# COMPACT_ATOMS: atom_id res chain seq x y z
N MET A 1 -11.00 -22.55 15.83
CA MET A 1 -10.01 -21.56 15.40
C MET A 1 -9.42 -20.84 16.58
N ASN A 2 -8.16 -20.59 16.54
CA ASN A 2 -7.52 -19.82 17.59
C ASN A 2 -7.40 -18.37 17.11
N PRO A 3 -8.25 -17.48 17.57
CA PRO A 3 -8.25 -16.10 17.06
C PRO A 3 -6.97 -15.34 17.36
N GLY A 4 -6.28 -15.70 18.43
CA GLY A 4 -5.05 -15.02 18.76
C GLY A 4 -3.84 -15.46 17.97
N ALA A 5 -3.96 -16.54 17.21
CA ALA A 5 -2.80 -17.09 16.51
C ALA A 5 -2.59 -16.48 15.15
N ALA A 6 -3.63 -16.01 14.48
CA ALA A 6 -3.56 -15.69 13.08
C ALA A 6 -3.75 -14.22 12.75
N VAL A 7 -4.38 -13.45 13.63
CA VAL A 7 -4.80 -12.09 13.30
C VAL A 7 -4.22 -11.12 14.32
N LEU A 8 -3.39 -10.20 13.84
CA LEU A 8 -2.94 -9.07 14.64
C LEU A 8 -3.96 -7.96 14.48
N ASP A 9 -4.25 -7.22 15.55
CA ASP A 9 -5.04 -6.01 15.38
C ASP A 9 -4.26 -4.99 14.57
N ASP A 10 -4.97 -4.01 14.02
CA ASP A 10 -4.37 -3.07 13.09
C ASP A 10 -3.25 -2.26 13.72
N GLN A 11 -3.42 -1.85 14.97
CA GLN A 11 -2.39 -1.05 15.63
C GLN A 11 -1.11 -1.85 15.85
N THR A 12 -1.23 -3.07 16.31
CA THR A 12 -0.06 -3.95 16.50
C THR A 12 0.62 -4.24 15.18
N PHE A 13 -0.18 -4.54 14.15
CA PHE A 13 0.35 -4.80 12.82
C PHE A 13 1.16 -3.60 12.31
N LEU A 14 0.58 -2.41 12.38
CA LEU A 14 1.23 -1.22 11.88
C LEU A 14 2.50 -0.89 12.68
N SER A 15 2.45 -1.08 13.99
CA SER A 15 3.62 -0.85 14.85
C SER A 15 4.78 -1.74 14.47
N ARG A 16 4.51 -3.00 14.17
CA ARG A 16 5.56 -3.94 13.76
C ARG A 16 6.16 -3.54 12.42
N PHE A 17 5.32 -3.07 11.51
CA PHE A 17 5.82 -2.57 10.23
C PHE A 17 6.72 -1.35 10.44
N GLU A 18 6.27 -0.38 11.22
CA GLU A 18 7.03 0.86 11.43
C GLU A 18 8.33 0.61 12.20
N ALA A 19 8.35 -0.39 13.07
CA ALA A 19 9.55 -0.74 13.80
C ALA A 19 10.56 -1.55 12.98
N GLY A 20 10.16 -1.98 11.77
CA GLY A 20 11.02 -2.83 10.96
C GLY A 20 11.15 -4.25 11.46
N THR A 21 10.25 -4.67 12.36
CA THR A 21 10.32 -5.99 12.98
C THR A 21 9.37 -7.01 12.37
N PHE A 22 8.61 -6.62 11.35
CA PHE A 22 7.70 -7.55 10.70
C PHE A 22 8.53 -8.64 10.00
N PRO A 23 8.20 -9.94 10.17
CA PRO A 23 8.99 -11.00 9.54
C PRO A 23 8.92 -10.91 8.02
N LEU A 24 10.08 -10.99 7.37
CA LEU A 24 10.14 -10.82 5.92
C LEU A 24 9.37 -11.92 5.19
N ASP A 25 9.39 -13.13 5.70
CA ASP A 25 8.69 -14.25 5.07
C ASP A 25 7.16 -14.14 5.21
N GLU A 26 6.68 -13.21 6.01
CA GLU A 26 5.24 -12.91 6.12
C GLU A 26 4.87 -11.62 5.41
N TRP A 27 5.84 -10.93 4.81
CA TRP A 27 5.61 -9.65 4.17
C TRP A 27 5.28 -9.87 2.69
N HIS A 28 3.97 -9.86 2.38
CA HIS A 28 3.47 -10.15 1.05
C HIS A 28 2.58 -9.01 0.57
N HIS A 29 2.03 -9.15 -0.62
CA HIS A 29 1.17 -8.14 -1.22
C HIS A 29 0.02 -7.74 -0.28
N ARG A 30 -0.58 -8.71 0.39
CA ARG A 30 -1.67 -8.45 1.33
C ARG A 30 -1.24 -7.44 2.39
N GLN A 31 -0.04 -7.60 2.93
CA GLN A 31 0.47 -6.69 3.97
C GLN A 31 0.70 -5.29 3.42
N HIS A 32 1.20 -5.18 2.19
CA HIS A 32 1.34 -3.87 1.54
C HIS A 32 -0.01 -3.15 1.46
N ILE A 33 -1.05 -3.86 1.01
CA ILE A 33 -2.37 -3.26 0.86
C ILE A 33 -2.93 -2.85 2.22
N LYS A 34 -2.72 -3.67 3.25
CA LYS A 34 -3.20 -3.36 4.59
C LYS A 34 -2.53 -2.09 5.13
N VAL A 35 -1.22 -1.97 4.97
CA VAL A 35 -0.51 -0.76 5.42
C VAL A 35 -1.01 0.45 4.65
N ALA A 36 -1.16 0.32 3.33
CA ALA A 36 -1.65 1.41 2.51
C ALA A 36 -3.02 1.88 2.99
N TYR A 37 -3.92 0.94 3.24
CA TYR A 37 -5.25 1.25 3.75
C TYR A 37 -5.18 2.01 5.08
N LEU A 38 -4.38 1.52 6.02
CA LEU A 38 -4.30 2.15 7.34
C LEU A 38 -3.75 3.57 7.26
N TYR A 39 -2.73 3.79 6.45
CA TYR A 39 -2.19 5.13 6.30
C TYR A 39 -3.17 6.06 5.58
N LEU A 40 -3.90 5.55 4.58
CA LEU A 40 -4.85 6.38 3.85
C LEU A 40 -6.11 6.69 4.67
N CYS A 41 -6.46 5.84 5.63
CA CYS A 41 -7.53 6.16 6.57
C CYS A 41 -7.15 7.30 7.50
N ALA A 42 -5.87 7.45 7.80
CA ALA A 42 -5.41 8.39 8.83
C ALA A 42 -4.78 9.66 8.26
N HIS A 43 -4.35 9.66 7.00
CA HIS A 43 -3.57 10.76 6.46
C HIS A 43 -3.98 11.08 5.03
N PRO A 44 -3.76 12.34 4.57
CA PRO A 44 -3.90 12.64 3.15
C PRO A 44 -2.84 11.89 2.33
N PHE A 45 -3.09 11.79 1.04
CA PHE A 45 -2.28 10.91 0.16
C PHE A 45 -0.78 11.20 0.26
N ASP A 46 -0.41 12.48 0.22
CA ASP A 46 1.01 12.82 0.20
C ASP A 46 1.74 12.33 1.45
N LEU A 47 1.11 12.46 2.61
CA LEU A 47 1.71 11.99 3.85
C LEU A 47 1.66 10.46 3.92
N ALA A 48 0.57 9.86 3.44
CA ALA A 48 0.44 8.42 3.45
C ALA A 48 1.54 7.76 2.61
N ILE A 49 1.82 8.31 1.40
CA ILE A 49 2.87 7.74 0.56
C ILE A 49 4.25 7.92 1.18
N GLU A 50 4.48 9.05 1.84
CA GLU A 50 5.76 9.28 2.50
C GLU A 50 5.99 8.27 3.61
N ARG A 51 4.97 8.00 4.42
CA ARG A 51 5.08 7.02 5.50
C ARG A 51 5.25 5.60 4.95
N MET A 52 4.55 5.30 3.86
CA MET A 52 4.69 3.99 3.21
C MET A 52 6.11 3.79 2.69
N ARG A 53 6.65 4.79 2.01
CA ARG A 53 8.01 4.75 1.46
C ARG A 53 9.04 4.56 2.57
N THR A 54 8.93 5.36 3.60
CA THR A 54 9.85 5.27 4.74
C THR A 54 9.80 3.90 5.40
N GLY A 55 8.58 3.40 5.60
CA GLY A 55 8.40 2.11 6.27
C GLY A 55 8.93 0.93 5.45
N ILE A 56 8.65 0.92 4.15
CA ILE A 56 9.14 -0.17 3.30
C ILE A 56 10.67 -0.16 3.25
N ARG A 57 11.26 1.02 3.10
CA ARG A 57 12.71 1.11 3.06
C ARG A 57 13.35 0.67 4.37
N ALA A 58 12.74 1.04 5.49
CA ALA A 58 13.24 0.62 6.80
C ALA A 58 13.11 -0.89 6.98
N LEU A 59 12.00 -1.47 6.54
CA LEU A 59 11.81 -2.90 6.63
C LEU A 59 12.83 -3.65 5.77
N ASN A 60 13.03 -3.16 4.54
CA ASN A 60 14.02 -3.76 3.66
C ASN A 60 15.43 -3.69 4.25
N ALA A 61 15.79 -2.54 4.83
CA ALA A 61 17.10 -2.38 5.45
C ALA A 61 17.27 -3.31 6.64
N ALA A 62 16.22 -3.45 7.45
CA ALA A 62 16.28 -4.32 8.62
C ALA A 62 16.49 -5.79 8.24
N HIS A 63 16.01 -6.19 7.06
CA HIS A 63 16.15 -7.56 6.57
C HIS A 63 17.24 -7.71 5.53
N SER A 64 18.06 -6.67 5.34
CA SER A 64 19.18 -6.70 4.38
C SER A 64 18.73 -7.04 2.96
N VAL A 65 17.55 -6.55 2.56
CA VAL A 65 17.07 -6.72 1.19
C VAL A 65 17.85 -5.75 0.30
N PRO A 66 18.54 -6.25 -0.75
CA PRO A 66 19.30 -5.35 -1.63
C PRO A 66 18.38 -4.44 -2.43
N ASP A 67 18.87 -3.23 -2.70
CA ASP A 67 18.15 -2.28 -3.54
C ASP A 67 18.75 -2.33 -4.93
N GLU A 68 18.16 -3.16 -5.78
CA GLU A 68 18.61 -3.40 -7.15
C GLU A 68 17.47 -3.13 -8.11
N LEU A 69 17.77 -3.13 -9.41
CA LEU A 69 16.74 -2.85 -10.41
C LEU A 69 15.52 -3.77 -10.28
N THR A 70 15.73 -5.03 -9.91
CA THR A 70 14.66 -6.03 -9.81
C THR A 70 14.23 -6.32 -8.38
N ARG A 71 14.81 -5.65 -7.39
CA ARG A 71 14.51 -5.90 -5.97
C ARG A 71 14.55 -4.59 -5.20
N GLY A 72 13.92 -4.62 -4.01
CA GLY A 72 13.92 -3.45 -3.15
C GLY A 72 12.71 -2.57 -3.41
N TYR A 73 12.78 -1.33 -2.97
CA TYR A 73 11.67 -0.41 -3.06
C TYR A 73 11.40 0.03 -4.50
N HIS A 74 10.13 0.10 -4.87
CA HIS A 74 9.72 0.52 -6.21
C HIS A 74 8.70 1.65 -6.07
N GLU A 75 9.10 2.86 -6.44
CA GLU A 75 8.26 4.05 -6.21
C GLU A 75 6.97 4.02 -7.02
N THR A 76 7.05 3.71 -8.31
CA THR A 76 5.86 3.72 -9.15
C THR A 76 4.87 2.65 -8.73
N MET A 77 5.36 1.43 -8.47
CA MET A 77 4.48 0.36 -8.05
C MET A 77 3.79 0.68 -6.74
N THR A 78 4.54 1.24 -5.79
CA THR A 78 3.98 1.63 -4.50
C THR A 78 2.90 2.70 -4.68
N GLN A 79 3.19 3.74 -5.44
CA GLN A 79 2.18 4.80 -5.65
C GLN A 79 0.98 4.31 -6.43
N ALA A 80 1.18 3.45 -7.41
CA ALA A 80 0.06 2.92 -8.19
C ALA A 80 -0.90 2.14 -7.28
N TRP A 81 -0.37 1.26 -6.43
CA TRP A 81 -1.22 0.53 -5.49
C TRP A 81 -1.90 1.45 -4.50
N MET A 82 -1.18 2.46 -4.00
CA MET A 82 -1.79 3.40 -3.07
C MET A 82 -2.93 4.18 -3.71
N ARG A 83 -2.80 4.52 -4.98
CA ARG A 83 -3.90 5.19 -5.69
C ARG A 83 -5.10 4.29 -5.87
N LEU A 84 -4.88 3.00 -6.16
CA LEU A 84 -5.99 2.06 -6.25
C LEU A 84 -6.67 1.85 -4.90
N VAL A 85 -5.91 1.76 -3.83
CA VAL A 85 -6.48 1.66 -2.49
C VAL A 85 -7.27 2.93 -2.16
N GLN A 86 -6.73 4.09 -2.50
CA GLN A 86 -7.42 5.35 -2.23
C GLN A 86 -8.75 5.45 -2.96
N VAL A 87 -8.79 5.09 -4.24
CA VAL A 87 -10.03 5.09 -4.99
C VAL A 87 -11.06 4.16 -4.35
N THR A 88 -10.61 2.97 -3.97
CA THR A 88 -11.50 1.99 -3.34
C THR A 88 -12.05 2.53 -2.02
N LEU A 89 -11.17 3.12 -1.22
CA LEU A 89 -11.57 3.70 0.05
C LEU A 89 -12.56 4.85 -0.14
N CYS A 90 -12.32 5.70 -1.15
CA CYS A 90 -13.22 6.82 -1.42
C CYS A 90 -14.59 6.34 -1.89
N GLU A 91 -14.63 5.28 -2.71
CA GLU A 91 -15.89 4.81 -3.27
C GLU A 91 -16.71 4.00 -2.28
N TYR A 92 -16.06 3.19 -1.46
CA TYR A 92 -16.75 2.23 -0.61
C TYR A 92 -16.65 2.54 0.88
N GLY A 93 -15.77 3.44 1.28
CA GLY A 93 -15.59 3.79 2.67
C GLY A 93 -14.71 2.80 3.41
N PRO A 94 -14.41 3.10 4.69
CA PRO A 94 -13.56 2.22 5.49
C PRO A 94 -14.31 0.98 5.94
N ALA A 95 -13.56 -0.06 6.29
CA ALA A 95 -14.08 -1.29 6.87
C ALA A 95 -13.74 -1.33 8.36
N GLY A 96 -14.13 -2.40 9.03
CA GLY A 96 -13.87 -2.54 10.45
C GLY A 96 -12.41 -2.81 10.78
N SER A 97 -11.65 -3.32 9.83
CA SER A 97 -10.23 -3.58 10.01
C SER A 97 -9.56 -3.63 8.64
N ALA A 98 -8.23 -3.58 8.63
CA ALA A 98 -7.48 -3.70 7.37
C ALA A 98 -7.70 -5.06 6.74
N ASP A 99 -7.77 -6.12 7.53
CA ASP A 99 -8.07 -7.44 6.99
C ASP A 99 -9.43 -7.47 6.33
N GLU A 100 -10.44 -6.90 6.98
CA GLU A 100 -11.78 -6.86 6.40
C GLU A 100 -11.79 -6.06 5.11
N PHE A 101 -11.11 -4.92 5.08
CA PHE A 101 -11.04 -4.11 3.86
C PHE A 101 -10.45 -4.92 2.71
N PHE A 102 -9.37 -5.64 2.97
CA PHE A 102 -8.73 -6.45 1.94
C PHE A 102 -9.67 -7.57 1.45
N GLU A 103 -10.38 -8.21 2.39
CA GLU A 103 -11.31 -9.29 2.02
C GLU A 103 -12.51 -8.78 1.22
N LEU A 104 -12.96 -7.57 1.52
CA LEU A 104 -14.12 -7.00 0.81
C LEU A 104 -13.76 -6.53 -0.60
N HIS A 105 -12.49 -6.36 -0.92
CA HIS A 105 -12.08 -5.80 -2.20
C HIS A 105 -11.06 -6.71 -2.90
N PRO A 106 -11.53 -7.87 -3.40
CA PRO A 106 -10.61 -8.86 -3.98
C PRO A 106 -9.81 -8.37 -5.18
N GLN A 107 -10.28 -7.32 -5.87
CA GLN A 107 -9.51 -6.75 -6.97
C GLN A 107 -8.16 -6.20 -6.49
N LEU A 108 -8.06 -5.81 -5.22
CA LEU A 108 -6.79 -5.34 -4.67
C LEU A 108 -5.81 -6.47 -4.39
N ALA A 109 -6.29 -7.71 -4.37
CA ALA A 109 -5.44 -8.87 -4.17
C ALA A 109 -4.78 -9.33 -5.47
N GLU A 110 -5.29 -8.89 -6.63
CA GLU A 110 -4.83 -9.37 -7.91
C GLU A 110 -3.68 -8.48 -8.42
N LYS A 111 -2.46 -8.97 -8.27
CA LYS A 111 -1.28 -8.19 -8.65
C LYS A 111 -1.27 -7.81 -10.13
N LYS A 112 -1.91 -8.63 -10.98
CA LYS A 112 -1.91 -8.38 -12.41
C LYS A 112 -2.75 -7.17 -12.80
N VAL A 113 -3.52 -6.61 -11.88
CA VAL A 113 -4.34 -5.42 -12.15
C VAL A 113 -3.48 -4.29 -12.69
N LEU A 114 -2.25 -4.13 -12.21
CA LEU A 114 -1.38 -3.05 -12.69
C LEU A 114 -1.04 -3.17 -14.16
N ARG A 115 -1.17 -4.36 -14.75
CA ARG A 115 -0.92 -4.56 -16.17
C ARG A 115 -1.95 -3.89 -17.07
N LEU A 116 -3.07 -3.48 -16.49
CA LEU A 116 -4.07 -2.69 -17.22
C LEU A 116 -3.58 -1.27 -17.47
N PHE A 117 -2.67 -0.79 -16.66
CA PHE A 117 -2.24 0.61 -16.68
C PHE A 117 -0.81 0.78 -17.15
N TYR A 118 0.05 -0.18 -16.87
CA TYR A 118 1.47 -0.11 -17.17
C TYR A 118 1.89 -1.30 -18.00
N SER A 119 2.66 -1.04 -19.06
CA SER A 119 3.34 -2.11 -19.77
C SER A 119 4.47 -2.67 -18.89
N ARG A 120 4.92 -3.88 -19.21
CA ARG A 120 6.06 -4.45 -18.50
C ARG A 120 7.28 -3.56 -18.65
N GLN A 121 7.53 -3.05 -19.85
CA GLN A 121 8.69 -2.19 -20.10
C GLN A 121 8.60 -0.91 -19.28
N GLY A 122 7.44 -0.28 -19.21
CA GLY A 122 7.26 0.94 -18.43
C GLY A 122 7.46 0.70 -16.94
N MET A 123 6.84 -0.36 -16.42
CA MET A 123 6.91 -0.64 -14.98
C MET A 123 8.30 -1.08 -14.54
N MET A 124 9.02 -1.81 -15.39
CA MET A 124 10.32 -2.37 -15.01
C MET A 124 11.49 -1.45 -15.31
N SER A 125 11.22 -0.22 -15.74
CA SER A 125 12.31 0.72 -16.02
C SER A 125 12.97 1.21 -14.75
N ALA A 126 14.24 1.63 -14.86
CA ALA A 126 14.95 2.21 -13.73
C ALA A 126 14.28 3.52 -13.28
N GLU A 127 13.72 4.28 -14.22
CA GLU A 127 13.01 5.52 -13.89
C GLU A 127 11.79 5.23 -13.04
N ALA A 128 10.99 4.23 -13.42
CA ALA A 128 9.79 3.88 -12.66
C ALA A 128 10.12 3.41 -11.24
N LYS A 129 11.25 2.71 -11.10
CA LYS A 129 11.68 2.28 -9.77
C LYS A 129 12.06 3.45 -8.90
N ALA A 130 12.73 4.45 -9.46
CA ALA A 130 13.29 5.55 -8.69
C ALA A 130 12.25 6.63 -8.37
N ARG A 131 11.28 6.85 -9.23
CA ARG A 131 10.27 7.89 -9.04
C ARG A 131 8.99 7.50 -9.76
N PHE A 132 7.89 8.17 -9.39
CA PHE A 132 6.61 7.88 -10.02
C PHE A 132 6.62 8.29 -11.49
N VAL A 133 6.21 7.35 -12.36
CA VAL A 133 5.97 7.64 -13.77
C VAL A 133 4.51 7.39 -14.10
N GLU A 134 3.96 8.19 -15.00
CA GLU A 134 2.57 8.04 -15.40
C GLU A 134 2.37 6.71 -16.13
N PRO A 135 1.16 6.13 -16.01
CA PRO A 135 0.85 4.91 -16.74
C PRO A 135 0.96 5.12 -18.24
N ASP A 136 1.53 4.14 -18.93
CA ASP A 136 1.72 4.22 -20.37
C ASP A 136 0.63 3.51 -21.16
N LEU A 137 -0.25 2.74 -20.53
CA LEU A 137 -1.34 2.06 -21.25
C LEU A 137 -2.69 2.71 -21.04
N ALA A 138 -3.03 3.03 -19.78
CA ALA A 138 -4.31 3.65 -19.46
C ALA A 138 -4.14 4.40 -18.14
N PRO A 139 -4.86 5.53 -17.94
CA PRO A 139 -4.74 6.28 -16.70
C PRO A 139 -5.26 5.49 -15.51
N LEU A 140 -4.62 5.69 -14.35
CA LEU A 140 -5.11 5.10 -13.12
C LEU A 140 -6.46 5.73 -12.77
N PRO A 141 -7.38 4.96 -12.21
CA PRO A 141 -8.70 5.50 -11.86
C PRO A 141 -8.59 6.57 -10.78
N LYS A 142 -9.55 7.49 -10.81
CA LYS A 142 -9.69 8.54 -9.81
C LYS A 142 -11.13 8.55 -9.32
N SER A 143 -11.31 8.84 -8.04
CA SER A 143 -12.64 8.96 -7.49
C SER A 143 -13.11 10.39 -7.57
N GLN A 144 -14.40 10.59 -7.82
CA GLN A 144 -15.03 11.90 -7.73
C GLN A 144 -15.30 12.29 -6.28
N LYS A 145 -15.16 11.34 -5.37
CA LYS A 145 -15.47 11.59 -3.96
C LYS A 145 -14.22 12.04 -3.21
N VAL A 146 -14.44 12.87 -2.17
CA VAL A 146 -13.37 13.29 -1.29
C VAL A 146 -13.06 12.14 -0.33
N PRO A 147 -11.78 11.79 -0.12
CA PRO A 147 -11.45 10.75 0.85
C PRO A 147 -11.94 11.10 2.25
N LYS A 148 -12.46 10.09 2.97
CA LYS A 148 -12.94 10.27 4.33
C LYS A 148 -11.82 9.87 5.30
N LEU A 149 -11.30 10.87 6.00
CA LEU A 149 -10.30 10.64 7.03
C LEU A 149 -10.98 10.26 8.33
N GLN A 150 -10.20 9.72 9.26
CA GLN A 150 -10.71 9.42 10.58
C GLN A 150 -11.17 10.70 11.25
N PRO A 151 -12.25 10.66 12.06
CA PRO A 151 -12.78 11.88 12.68
C PRO A 151 -11.73 12.68 13.44
N GLU A 152 -10.83 12.02 14.12
CA GLU A 152 -9.80 12.72 14.88
C GLU A 152 -8.88 13.52 13.97
N ALA A 153 -8.54 12.98 12.82
CA ALA A 153 -7.65 13.66 11.88
C ALA A 153 -8.34 14.88 11.28
N ARG A 154 -9.66 14.86 11.20
CA ARG A 154 -10.43 15.95 10.61
C ARG A 154 -10.69 17.08 11.58
N GLN A 155 -10.44 16.84 12.85
CA GLN A 155 -10.69 17.84 13.89
C GLN A 155 -9.61 18.89 13.99
N SER A 156 -8.51 18.68 13.38
CA SER A 156 -7.38 19.59 13.45
C SER A 156 -7.66 20.96 12.88
#